data_2e64df44db4b87477b20d861b7bdce83
#
_entry.id   2e64df44db4b87477b20d861b7bdce83
#
_cell.length_a   1.000
_cell.length_b   1.000
_cell.length_c   1.000
_cell.angle_alpha   90.00
_cell.angle_beta   90.00
_cell.angle_gamma   90.00
#
_symmetry.space_group_name_H-M   'P 1'
#
loop_
_entity.id
_entity.type
_entity.pdbx_description
1 polymer ?
#
loop_
_entity_poly.entity_id
_entity_poly.type
_entity_poly.pdbx_seq_one_letter_code
_entity_poly.pdbx_strand_id
1 'polypeptide(L)'
;VGEMAPRMNAVVEAARKKGCLIIHCPSGAMKLYAETPMRKLAMSAPKVKTKIPLQNWCYLDKKHEAALPIDDSDGGCDCQPRCSTKNKMDRHQVAAVKMKPGDAITDSAEVYYLMKQRGIKNVIVMGVHTNMCVLGRPFSIRQMVYQKQNVLLMRDLTDTMYNPRKRPFVSHFRGTDLV
;
A
#
# COMPACT_ATOMS: atom_id res chain seq x y z
N VAL A 1 -6.53 10.69 3.73
CA VAL A 1 -5.05 10.71 3.55
C VAL A 1 -4.46 12.00 4.08
N GLY A 2 -5.08 13.16 3.80
CA GLY A 2 -4.54 14.47 4.19
C GLY A 2 -4.19 14.59 5.67
N GLU A 3 -5.08 14.17 6.55
CA GLU A 3 -4.88 14.23 8.01
C GLU A 3 -3.86 13.20 8.51
N MET A 4 -3.78 12.02 7.90
CA MET A 4 -2.83 11.00 8.28
C MET A 4 -1.41 11.29 7.77
N ALA A 5 -1.26 11.93 6.64
CA ALA A 5 0.02 12.08 5.96
C ALA A 5 1.13 12.73 6.80
N PRO A 6 0.87 13.79 7.60
CA PRO A 6 1.90 14.32 8.50
C PRO A 6 2.38 13.32 9.55
N ARG A 7 1.45 12.52 10.12
CA ARG A 7 1.79 11.45 11.07
C ARG A 7 2.56 10.33 10.40
N MET A 8 2.15 9.92 9.20
CA MET A 8 2.88 8.95 8.38
C MET A 8 4.31 9.43 8.12
N ASN A 9 4.49 10.71 7.80
CA ASN A 9 5.82 11.26 7.59
C ASN A 9 6.69 11.20 8.85
N ALA A 10 6.13 11.47 10.02
CA ALA A 10 6.88 11.34 11.27
C ALA A 10 7.40 9.91 11.49
N VAL A 11 6.57 8.90 11.19
CA VAL A 11 6.97 7.48 11.24
C VAL A 11 8.05 7.18 10.20
N VAL A 12 7.87 7.64 8.96
CA VAL A 12 8.86 7.46 7.87
C VAL A 12 10.21 8.06 8.26
N GLU A 13 10.22 9.26 8.82
CA GLU A 13 11.46 9.90 9.30
C GLU A 13 12.14 9.11 10.43
N ALA A 14 11.35 8.62 11.39
CA ALA A 14 11.88 7.81 12.49
C ALA A 14 12.43 6.46 11.99
N ALA A 15 11.71 5.79 11.10
CA ALA A 15 12.14 4.53 10.49
C ALA A 15 13.45 4.72 9.68
N ARG A 16 13.52 5.78 8.89
CA ARG A 16 14.72 6.12 8.10
C ARG A 16 15.94 6.35 9.01
N LYS A 17 15.78 7.09 10.12
CA LYS A 17 16.84 7.29 11.12
C LYS A 17 17.34 5.98 11.74
N LYS A 18 16.49 4.96 11.78
CA LYS A 18 16.85 3.61 12.27
C LYS A 18 17.36 2.68 11.17
N GLY A 19 17.64 3.20 9.98
CA GLY A 19 18.21 2.41 8.88
C GLY A 19 17.17 1.57 8.12
N CYS A 20 15.86 1.77 8.33
CA CYS A 20 14.86 1.08 7.54
C CYS A 20 14.86 1.60 6.10
N LEU A 21 14.72 0.70 5.14
CA LEU A 21 14.43 1.06 3.77
C LEU A 21 13.00 1.57 3.66
N ILE A 22 12.83 2.77 3.16
CA ILE A 22 11.51 3.34 2.87
C ILE A 22 11.16 3.05 1.40
N ILE A 23 9.97 2.50 1.18
CA ILE A 23 9.46 2.22 -0.17
C ILE A 23 8.11 2.92 -0.33
N HIS A 24 8.06 3.91 -1.21
CA HIS A 24 6.85 4.63 -1.57
C HIS A 24 6.12 3.90 -2.69
N CYS A 25 4.79 3.70 -2.54
CA CYS A 25 4.01 2.89 -3.46
C CYS A 25 2.77 3.62 -4.03
N PRO A 26 2.92 4.81 -4.64
CA PRO A 26 1.79 5.50 -5.26
C PRO A 26 1.36 4.75 -6.52
N SER A 27 0.10 4.31 -6.54
CA SER A 27 -0.44 3.45 -7.61
C SER A 27 -0.53 4.16 -8.96
N GLY A 28 0.02 3.53 -10.01
CA GLY A 28 -0.06 4.01 -11.38
C GLY A 28 0.69 5.32 -11.65
N ALA A 29 1.65 5.67 -10.79
CA ALA A 29 2.39 6.93 -10.85
C ALA A 29 3.82 6.80 -11.39
N MET A 30 4.26 5.60 -11.74
CA MET A 30 5.69 5.33 -12.02
C MET A 30 6.29 6.19 -13.14
N LYS A 31 5.48 6.57 -14.14
CA LYS A 31 5.94 7.47 -15.21
C LYS A 31 6.36 8.85 -14.69
N LEU A 32 5.74 9.34 -13.61
CA LEU A 32 6.06 10.64 -13.01
C LEU A 32 7.41 10.64 -12.30
N TYR A 33 7.92 9.45 -11.95
CA TYR A 33 9.14 9.26 -11.17
C TYR A 33 10.26 8.60 -11.97
N ALA A 34 10.08 8.34 -13.27
CA ALA A 34 10.96 7.51 -14.08
C ALA A 34 12.45 7.87 -13.95
N GLU A 35 12.78 9.15 -13.92
CA GLU A 35 14.16 9.64 -13.85
C GLU A 35 14.68 9.86 -12.41
N THR A 36 13.84 9.63 -11.39
CA THR A 36 14.27 9.87 -10.01
C THR A 36 15.24 8.79 -9.51
N PRO A 37 16.19 9.16 -8.64
CA PRO A 37 17.06 8.16 -7.99
C PRO A 37 16.29 7.07 -7.25
N MET A 38 15.14 7.40 -6.65
CA MET A 38 14.28 6.47 -5.93
C MET A 38 13.69 5.40 -6.85
N ARG A 39 13.28 5.79 -8.07
CA ARG A 39 12.78 4.85 -9.07
C ARG A 39 13.90 3.96 -9.61
N LYS A 40 15.04 4.55 -9.90
CA LYS A 40 16.25 3.81 -10.34
C LYS A 40 16.68 2.78 -9.28
N LEU A 41 16.63 3.15 -7.99
CA LEU A 41 16.90 2.22 -6.90
C LEU A 41 15.92 1.03 -6.90
N ALA A 42 14.62 1.29 -7.04
CA ALA A 42 13.63 0.20 -7.07
C ALA A 42 13.87 -0.77 -8.23
N MET A 43 14.30 -0.27 -9.39
CA MET A 43 14.58 -1.08 -10.58
C MET A 43 15.95 -1.77 -10.55
N SER A 44 16.86 -1.41 -9.66
CA SER A 44 18.23 -1.93 -9.64
C SER A 44 18.35 -3.37 -9.17
N ALA A 45 17.34 -3.87 -8.44
CA ALA A 45 17.37 -5.21 -7.90
C ALA A 45 17.08 -6.26 -9.00
N PRO A 46 17.87 -7.33 -9.08
CA PRO A 46 17.65 -8.39 -10.06
C PRO A 46 16.32 -9.13 -9.76
N LYS A 47 15.63 -9.53 -10.82
CA LYS A 47 14.42 -10.34 -10.69
C LYS A 47 14.73 -11.65 -9.97
N VAL A 48 13.87 -12.02 -9.03
CA VAL A 48 14.00 -13.26 -8.25
C VAL A 48 12.88 -14.20 -8.63
N LYS A 49 13.24 -15.46 -8.93
CA LYS A 49 12.25 -16.55 -9.04
C LYS A 49 11.74 -16.90 -7.65
N THR A 50 10.44 -17.03 -7.51
CA THR A 50 9.77 -17.36 -6.25
C THR A 50 9.02 -18.68 -6.37
N LYS A 51 8.90 -19.42 -5.27
CA LYS A 51 8.15 -20.68 -5.23
C LYS A 51 6.66 -20.43 -5.51
N ILE A 52 6.10 -19.39 -4.92
CA ILE A 52 4.75 -18.88 -5.21
C ILE A 52 4.93 -17.68 -6.13
N PRO A 53 4.34 -17.66 -7.34
CA PRO A 53 4.50 -16.56 -8.28
C PRO A 53 4.08 -15.21 -7.68
N LEU A 54 4.84 -14.17 -7.97
CA LEU A 54 4.45 -12.79 -7.61
C LEU A 54 3.30 -12.35 -8.53
N GLN A 55 2.23 -11.86 -7.92
CA GLN A 55 1.01 -11.46 -8.60
C GLN A 55 0.95 -9.94 -8.74
N ASN A 56 0.33 -9.45 -9.82
CA ASN A 56 0.05 -8.01 -9.97
C ASN A 56 -1.07 -7.55 -9.04
N TRP A 57 -1.94 -8.48 -8.64
CA TRP A 57 -2.98 -8.28 -7.66
C TRP A 57 -3.31 -9.60 -6.96
N CYS A 58 -3.26 -9.62 -5.64
CA CYS A 58 -3.65 -10.76 -4.82
C CYS A 58 -5.12 -10.63 -4.43
N TYR A 59 -5.96 -11.42 -5.08
CA TYR A 59 -7.39 -11.50 -4.74
C TYR A 59 -7.60 -12.24 -3.42
N LEU A 60 -8.80 -12.08 -2.86
CA LEU A 60 -9.26 -12.84 -1.70
C LEU A 60 -9.15 -14.34 -1.95
N ASP A 61 -8.44 -15.05 -1.11
CA ASP A 61 -8.39 -16.52 -1.14
C ASP A 61 -9.57 -17.08 -0.36
N LYS A 62 -10.67 -17.37 -1.07
CA LYS A 62 -11.92 -17.88 -0.48
C LYS A 62 -11.77 -19.20 0.31
N LYS A 63 -10.64 -19.90 0.17
CA LYS A 63 -10.39 -21.13 0.93
C LYS A 63 -9.79 -20.86 2.31
N HIS A 64 -9.05 -19.78 2.45
CA HIS A 64 -8.26 -19.49 3.64
C HIS A 64 -8.57 -18.14 4.28
N GLU A 65 -9.35 -17.30 3.59
CA GLU A 65 -9.73 -15.97 4.07
C GLU A 65 -11.26 -15.84 4.13
N ALA A 66 -11.77 -15.27 5.22
CA ALA A 66 -13.17 -14.85 5.29
C ALA A 66 -13.45 -13.72 4.28
N ALA A 67 -14.71 -13.60 3.88
CA ALA A 67 -15.16 -12.44 3.11
C ALA A 67 -14.92 -11.16 3.94
N LEU A 68 -14.55 -10.07 3.24
CA LEU A 68 -14.37 -8.80 3.92
C LEU A 68 -15.71 -8.35 4.52
N PRO A 69 -15.74 -7.91 5.79
CA PRO A 69 -16.99 -7.59 6.50
C PRO A 69 -17.53 -6.19 6.14
N ILE A 70 -17.19 -5.67 4.99
CA ILE A 70 -17.56 -4.33 4.53
C ILE A 70 -18.35 -4.38 3.22
N ASP A 71 -19.30 -3.46 3.06
CA ASP A 71 -20.01 -3.21 1.80
C ASP A 71 -19.41 -2.00 1.09
N ASP A 72 -18.63 -2.24 0.06
CA ASP A 72 -18.04 -1.22 -0.82
C ASP A 72 -18.71 -1.16 -2.21
N SER A 73 -19.92 -1.72 -2.34
CA SER A 73 -20.65 -1.86 -3.60
C SER A 73 -20.98 -0.52 -4.29
N ASP A 74 -21.01 0.58 -3.53
CA ASP A 74 -21.21 1.94 -4.06
C ASP A 74 -19.90 2.64 -4.49
N GLY A 75 -18.77 1.95 -4.38
CA GLY A 75 -17.44 2.51 -4.67
C GLY A 75 -16.87 3.36 -3.55
N GLY A 76 -17.42 3.22 -2.33
CA GLY A 76 -16.90 3.81 -1.10
C GLY A 76 -17.44 5.21 -0.78
N CYS A 77 -18.42 5.73 -1.53
CA CYS A 77 -19.06 7.00 -1.22
C CYS A 77 -20.51 7.07 -1.72
N ASP A 78 -21.28 7.95 -1.11
CA ASP A 78 -22.68 8.26 -1.47
C ASP A 78 -22.85 9.61 -2.19
N CYS A 79 -21.79 10.11 -2.84
CA CYS A 79 -21.82 11.36 -3.57
C CYS A 79 -22.90 11.38 -4.67
N GLN A 80 -23.63 12.50 -4.75
CA GLN A 80 -24.58 12.78 -5.83
C GLN A 80 -24.21 14.11 -6.52
N PRO A 81 -23.89 14.11 -7.82
CA PRO A 81 -23.80 12.93 -8.69
C PRO A 81 -22.61 12.01 -8.30
N ARG A 82 -22.68 10.75 -8.70
CA ARG A 82 -21.62 9.76 -8.39
C ARG A 82 -20.26 10.27 -8.83
N CYS A 83 -19.25 10.07 -7.98
CA CYS A 83 -17.88 10.48 -8.28
C CYS A 83 -17.41 9.94 -9.63
N SER A 84 -16.93 10.84 -10.49
CA SER A 84 -16.37 10.45 -11.78
C SER A 84 -14.96 9.88 -11.59
N THR A 85 -14.77 8.62 -11.94
CA THR A 85 -13.45 8.01 -12.01
C THR A 85 -12.57 8.57 -13.12
N LYS A 86 -13.16 9.38 -14.02
CA LYS A 86 -12.45 10.05 -15.13
C LYS A 86 -11.72 11.32 -14.69
N ASN A 87 -12.02 11.85 -13.51
CA ASN A 87 -11.27 12.97 -12.97
C ASN A 87 -9.81 12.54 -12.84
N LYS A 88 -8.93 13.35 -13.41
CA LYS A 88 -7.46 13.17 -13.32
C LYS A 88 -7.08 13.26 -11.83
N MET A 89 -7.07 12.13 -11.15
CA MET A 89 -6.50 12.08 -9.80
C MET A 89 -5.02 12.46 -9.92
N ASP A 90 -4.60 13.40 -9.10
CA ASP A 90 -3.18 13.59 -8.88
C ASP A 90 -2.63 12.30 -8.26
N ARG A 91 -1.78 11.61 -9.01
CA ARG A 91 -1.20 10.32 -8.63
C ARG A 91 0.17 10.47 -7.99
N HIS A 92 0.64 11.69 -7.77
CA HIS A 92 1.87 11.91 -7.05
C HIS A 92 1.77 11.38 -5.61
N GLN A 93 2.91 10.98 -5.08
CA GLN A 93 3.03 10.78 -3.64
C GLN A 93 2.60 12.06 -2.92
N VAL A 94 1.74 11.92 -1.90
CA VAL A 94 1.28 13.07 -1.13
C VAL A 94 2.46 13.86 -0.56
N ALA A 95 2.49 15.17 -0.81
CA ALA A 95 3.64 16.01 -0.52
C ALA A 95 4.06 16.04 0.96
N ALA A 96 3.11 15.77 1.87
CA ALA A 96 3.40 15.69 3.31
C ALA A 96 4.28 14.50 3.68
N VAL A 97 4.27 13.40 2.90
CA VAL A 97 5.16 12.25 3.10
C VAL A 97 6.41 12.46 2.25
N LYS A 98 7.49 12.87 2.89
CA LYS A 98 8.73 13.28 2.22
C LYS A 98 9.50 12.08 1.68
N MET A 99 9.76 12.11 0.38
CA MET A 99 10.73 11.20 -0.26
C MET A 99 12.14 11.78 -0.14
N LYS A 100 13.12 10.92 0.11
CA LYS A 100 14.53 11.31 0.25
C LYS A 100 15.44 10.39 -0.56
N PRO A 101 16.65 10.85 -0.91
CA PRO A 101 17.67 9.96 -1.46
C PRO A 101 17.88 8.74 -0.56
N GLY A 102 17.95 7.55 -1.17
CA GLY A 102 18.02 6.27 -0.45
C GLY A 102 16.66 5.57 -0.22
N ASP A 103 15.55 6.29 -0.37
CA ASP A 103 14.23 5.67 -0.48
C ASP A 103 14.06 5.02 -1.85
N ALA A 104 13.12 4.10 -1.97
CA ALA A 104 12.68 3.53 -3.24
C ALA A 104 11.25 3.97 -3.58
N ILE A 105 10.89 3.96 -4.86
CA ILE A 105 9.51 4.18 -5.30
C ILE A 105 9.13 3.18 -6.39
N THR A 106 8.03 2.46 -6.18
CA THR A 106 7.51 1.48 -7.13
C THR A 106 6.07 1.10 -6.82
N ASP A 107 5.36 0.58 -7.81
CA ASP A 107 4.02 0.03 -7.65
C ASP A 107 3.93 -1.45 -8.09
N SER A 108 5.06 -2.15 -8.13
CA SER A 108 5.19 -3.50 -8.70
C SER A 108 5.94 -4.47 -7.79
N ALA A 109 6.18 -5.68 -8.31
CA ALA A 109 6.95 -6.74 -7.66
C ALA A 109 8.42 -6.37 -7.36
N GLU A 110 8.92 -5.26 -7.89
CA GLU A 110 10.27 -4.75 -7.61
C GLU A 110 10.50 -4.52 -6.11
N VAL A 111 9.44 -4.22 -5.34
CA VAL A 111 9.51 -4.19 -3.87
C VAL A 111 10.14 -5.47 -3.34
N TYR A 112 9.61 -6.62 -3.76
CA TYR A 112 10.10 -7.91 -3.28
C TYR A 112 11.53 -8.19 -3.73
N TYR A 113 11.88 -7.86 -4.98
CA TYR A 113 13.24 -8.04 -5.48
C TYR A 113 14.25 -7.22 -4.68
N LEU A 114 13.93 -5.96 -4.41
CA LEU A 114 14.79 -5.07 -3.62
C LEU A 114 14.92 -5.55 -2.17
N MET A 115 13.83 -6.01 -1.57
CA MET A 115 13.86 -6.61 -0.23
C MET A 115 14.75 -7.85 -0.18
N LYS A 116 14.63 -8.74 -1.16
CA LYS A 116 15.47 -9.96 -1.25
C LYS A 116 16.94 -9.62 -1.42
N GLN A 117 17.26 -8.68 -2.30
CA GLN A 117 18.63 -8.22 -2.51
C GLN A 117 19.26 -7.69 -1.21
N ARG A 118 18.47 -7.02 -0.36
CA ARG A 118 18.92 -6.42 0.89
C ARG A 118 18.73 -7.30 2.12
N GLY A 119 18.29 -8.55 1.96
CA GLY A 119 18.06 -9.47 3.08
C GLY A 119 16.92 -9.06 4.02
N ILE A 120 16.01 -8.20 3.58
CA ILE A 120 14.88 -7.71 4.39
C ILE A 120 13.82 -8.80 4.50
N LYS A 121 13.41 -9.10 5.73
CA LYS A 121 12.39 -10.11 6.06
C LYS A 121 11.17 -9.52 6.78
N ASN A 122 11.29 -8.32 7.33
CA ASN A 122 10.24 -7.66 8.10
C ASN A 122 9.71 -6.46 7.30
N VAL A 123 8.41 -6.35 7.18
CA VAL A 123 7.72 -5.29 6.42
C VAL A 123 6.69 -4.62 7.31
N ILE A 124 6.73 -3.31 7.39
CA ILE A 124 5.68 -2.52 8.01
C ILE A 124 4.90 -1.86 6.88
N VAL A 125 3.59 -2.09 6.86
CA VAL A 125 2.68 -1.54 5.86
C VAL A 125 1.80 -0.48 6.49
N MET A 126 1.62 0.64 5.82
CA MET A 126 0.67 1.69 6.19
C MET A 126 0.15 2.39 4.94
N GLY A 127 -0.96 3.08 5.03
CA GLY A 127 -1.54 3.86 3.93
C GLY A 127 -2.95 3.45 3.57
N VAL A 128 -3.34 3.64 2.33
CA VAL A 128 -4.73 3.48 1.88
C VAL A 128 -4.82 2.65 0.59
N HIS A 129 -5.85 1.86 0.45
CA HIS A 129 -6.90 1.54 1.41
C HIS A 129 -6.75 0.08 1.82
N THR A 130 -7.13 -0.26 3.07
CA THR A 130 -6.98 -1.60 3.65
C THR A 130 -7.59 -2.66 2.75
N ASN A 131 -8.88 -2.53 2.43
CA ASN A 131 -9.65 -3.48 1.60
C ASN A 131 -9.22 -3.55 0.12
N MET A 132 -8.24 -2.76 -0.30
CA MET A 132 -7.77 -2.67 -1.68
C MET A 132 -6.25 -2.86 -1.79
N CYS A 133 -5.51 -1.76 -1.96
CA CYS A 133 -4.08 -1.78 -2.25
C CYS A 133 -3.25 -2.38 -1.12
N VAL A 134 -3.63 -2.15 0.13
CA VAL A 134 -2.93 -2.68 1.32
C VAL A 134 -3.02 -4.20 1.41
N LEU A 135 -4.13 -4.80 0.98
CA LEU A 135 -4.27 -6.26 0.90
C LEU A 135 -3.80 -6.84 -0.44
N GLY A 136 -4.05 -6.16 -1.58
CA GLY A 136 -4.02 -6.78 -2.90
C GLY A 136 -2.83 -6.47 -3.80
N ARG A 137 -2.08 -5.39 -3.59
CA ARG A 137 -0.97 -4.98 -4.48
C ARG A 137 0.24 -5.92 -4.40
N PRO A 138 1.19 -5.91 -5.39
CA PRO A 138 2.38 -6.75 -5.37
C PRO A 138 3.30 -6.58 -4.15
N PHE A 139 3.16 -5.48 -3.45
CA PHE A 139 3.88 -5.13 -2.22
C PHE A 139 3.02 -5.27 -0.96
N SER A 140 1.82 -5.80 -1.09
CA SER A 140 0.77 -5.83 -0.08
C SER A 140 0.93 -6.97 0.93
N ILE A 141 0.04 -6.98 1.93
CA ILE A 141 0.03 -7.96 2.99
C ILE A 141 -0.06 -9.38 2.41
N ARG A 142 -1.04 -9.69 1.54
CA ARG A 142 -1.21 -11.04 0.98
C ARG A 142 0.04 -11.51 0.25
N GLN A 143 0.58 -10.68 -0.65
CA GLN A 143 1.77 -11.03 -1.41
C GLN A 143 2.97 -11.31 -0.49
N MET A 144 3.18 -10.46 0.52
CA MET A 144 4.31 -10.61 1.44
C MET A 144 4.14 -11.83 2.34
N VAL A 145 2.92 -12.13 2.80
CA VAL A 145 2.61 -13.35 3.55
C VAL A 145 2.85 -14.60 2.69
N TYR A 146 2.42 -14.62 1.43
CA TYR A 146 2.68 -15.71 0.50
C TYR A 146 4.19 -15.94 0.29
N GLN A 147 4.97 -14.88 0.35
CA GLN A 147 6.43 -14.95 0.26
C GLN A 147 7.11 -15.18 1.63
N LYS A 148 6.34 -15.52 2.67
CA LYS A 148 6.84 -15.80 4.03
C LYS A 148 7.64 -14.65 4.65
N GLN A 149 7.24 -13.41 4.37
CA GLN A 149 7.75 -12.24 5.06
C GLN A 149 6.97 -12.02 6.37
N ASN A 150 7.63 -11.46 7.39
CA ASN A 150 6.95 -10.93 8.57
C ASN A 150 6.30 -9.61 8.21
N VAL A 151 4.97 -9.53 8.29
CA VAL A 151 4.22 -8.33 7.92
C VAL A 151 3.54 -7.76 9.14
N LEU A 152 3.71 -6.47 9.37
CA LEU A 152 3.03 -5.70 10.39
C LEU A 152 2.21 -4.60 9.73
N LEU A 153 0.97 -4.47 10.13
CA LEU A 153 0.10 -3.37 9.71
C LEU A 153 0.11 -2.27 10.77
N MET A 154 0.41 -1.06 10.37
CA MET A 154 0.24 0.12 11.23
C MET A 154 -1.21 0.61 11.11
N ARG A 155 -2.10 0.07 11.95
CA ARG A 155 -3.56 0.26 11.86
C ARG A 155 -4.00 1.72 11.96
N ASP A 156 -3.43 2.47 12.88
CA ASP A 156 -3.73 3.89 13.12
C ASP A 156 -3.22 4.85 12.01
N LEU A 157 -2.44 4.32 11.06
CA LEU A 157 -2.02 5.00 9.83
C LEU A 157 -2.49 4.26 8.57
N THR A 158 -3.57 3.51 8.70
CA THR A 158 -4.21 2.79 7.59
C THR A 158 -5.71 3.02 7.62
N ASP A 159 -6.32 3.14 6.45
CA ASP A 159 -7.72 3.49 6.32
C ASP A 159 -8.42 2.60 5.28
N THR A 160 -9.69 2.29 5.52
CA THR A 160 -10.52 1.41 4.68
C THR A 160 -11.47 2.23 3.82
N MET A 161 -11.63 1.88 2.55
CA MET A 161 -12.52 2.59 1.63
C MET A 161 -13.88 1.92 1.55
N TYR A 162 -14.84 2.45 2.28
CA TYR A 162 -16.26 2.13 2.16
C TYR A 162 -17.10 3.28 2.73
N ASN A 163 -18.40 3.29 2.42
CA ASN A 163 -19.35 4.27 2.94
C ASN A 163 -19.77 3.87 4.36
N PRO A 164 -19.54 4.69 5.42
CA PRO A 164 -19.92 4.37 6.79
C PRO A 164 -21.43 4.19 7.02
N ARG A 165 -22.27 4.62 6.06
CA ARG A 165 -23.72 4.38 6.07
C ARG A 165 -24.10 3.00 5.55
N LYS A 166 -23.14 2.20 5.09
CA LYS A 166 -23.28 0.80 4.72
C LYS A 166 -22.65 -0.12 5.77
N ARG A 167 -22.92 -1.42 5.63
CA ARG A 167 -22.32 -2.39 6.57
C ARG A 167 -20.79 -2.28 6.57
N PRO A 168 -20.17 -2.35 7.73
CA PRO A 168 -20.68 -2.67 9.07
C PRO A 168 -21.20 -1.47 9.89
N PHE A 169 -21.50 -0.32 9.29
CA PHE A 169 -22.05 0.89 9.91
C PHE A 169 -21.14 1.52 10.99
N VAL A 170 -19.85 1.37 10.82
CA VAL A 170 -18.82 2.03 11.63
C VAL A 170 -17.95 2.93 10.77
N SER A 171 -17.20 3.82 11.38
CA SER A 171 -16.28 4.68 10.62
C SER A 171 -15.27 3.85 9.80
N HIS A 172 -14.81 4.37 8.67
CA HIS A 172 -13.82 3.68 7.85
C HIS A 172 -12.49 3.41 8.56
N PHE A 173 -12.14 4.17 9.61
CA PHE A 173 -11.00 3.84 10.49
C PHE A 173 -11.27 2.56 11.29
N ARG A 174 -12.48 2.43 11.86
CA ARG A 174 -12.89 1.18 12.53
C ARG A 174 -13.00 0.02 11.55
N GLY A 175 -13.31 0.29 10.29
CA GLY A 175 -13.28 -0.70 9.22
C GLY A 175 -11.93 -1.37 9.07
N THR A 176 -10.82 -0.65 9.30
CA THR A 176 -9.47 -1.23 9.31
C THR A 176 -9.26 -2.26 10.42
N ASP A 177 -9.94 -2.13 11.55
CA ASP A 177 -9.89 -3.12 12.63
C ASP A 177 -10.69 -4.38 12.30
N LEU A 178 -11.64 -4.31 11.37
CA LEU A 178 -12.51 -5.40 10.98
C LEU A 178 -11.99 -6.19 9.78
N VAL A 179 -11.27 -5.52 8.87
CA VAL A 179 -10.63 -6.10 7.68
C VAL A 179 -9.30 -6.76 8.04
#